data_dabd78e3a26a6de8a677ac9aecc16272
#
_entry.id   dabd78e3a26a6de8a677ac9aecc16272
#
_cell.length_a   1.000
_cell.length_b   1.000
_cell.length_c   1.000
_cell.angle_alpha   90.00
_cell.angle_beta   90.00
_cell.angle_gamma   90.00
#
_symmetry.space_group_name_H-M   'P 1'
#
loop_
_entity.id
_entity.type
_entity.pdbx_description
1 polymer ?
#
loop_
_entity_poly.entity_id
_entity_poly.type
_entity_poly.pdbx_seq_one_letter_code
_entity_poly.pdbx_strand_id
1 'polypeptide(L)'
;VYADDFYIEQVITNYMTNAIKHVEPVNGENYIKITNEVNIEKNTVRIKVFNTGEQISEEHMARIWNRFYKIDESRNRTDGGTGIGLAFVKAIMTNYGKDYGLVNKDNGVEFYFDLNLKI
;
A
#
# COMPACT_ATOMS: atom_id res chain seq x y z
N VAL A 1 -0.86 -18.09 6.61
CA VAL A 1 0.05 -16.95 6.75
C VAL A 1 0.55 -16.88 8.18
N TYR A 2 1.83 -16.69 8.34
CA TYR A 2 2.47 -16.64 9.65
C TYR A 2 2.74 -15.19 10.04
N ALA A 3 1.84 -14.60 10.83
CA ALA A 3 1.94 -13.20 11.22
C ALA A 3 0.97 -12.91 12.35
N ASP A 4 1.17 -11.77 13.00
CA ASP A 4 0.26 -11.29 14.04
C ASP A 4 -0.96 -10.67 13.34
N ASP A 5 -2.13 -11.23 13.59
CA ASP A 5 -3.37 -10.82 12.94
C ASP A 5 -3.67 -9.34 13.10
N PHE A 6 -3.42 -8.78 14.28
CA PHE A 6 -3.68 -7.37 14.53
C PHE A 6 -2.87 -6.47 13.61
N TYR A 7 -1.57 -6.74 13.51
CA TYR A 7 -0.69 -5.90 12.71
C TYR A 7 -0.96 -6.08 11.21
N ILE A 8 -1.28 -7.29 10.79
CA ILE A 8 -1.62 -7.52 9.38
C ILE A 8 -2.91 -6.81 9.01
N GLU A 9 -3.90 -6.81 9.89
CA GLU A 9 -5.12 -6.04 9.66
C GLU A 9 -4.79 -4.56 9.52
N GLN A 10 -3.85 -4.04 10.30
CA GLN A 10 -3.46 -2.64 10.19
C GLN A 10 -2.81 -2.33 8.85
N VAL A 11 -1.96 -3.22 8.34
CA VAL A 11 -1.34 -3.03 7.02
C VAL A 11 -2.41 -3.00 5.94
N ILE A 12 -3.31 -3.97 5.94
CA ILE A 12 -4.38 -4.05 4.95
C ILE A 12 -5.28 -2.82 5.03
N THR A 13 -5.68 -2.45 6.25
CA THR A 13 -6.54 -1.29 6.46
C THR A 13 -5.88 0.00 5.95
N ASN A 14 -4.60 0.17 6.23
CA ASN A 14 -3.88 1.36 5.76
C ASN A 14 -3.77 1.39 4.24
N TYR A 15 -3.50 0.25 3.60
CA TYR A 15 -3.46 0.20 2.15
C TYR A 15 -4.84 0.44 1.53
N MET A 16 -5.89 -0.13 2.13
CA MET A 16 -7.25 0.08 1.62
C MET A 16 -7.69 1.52 1.79
N THR A 17 -7.44 2.11 2.94
CA THR A 17 -7.76 3.52 3.18
C THR A 17 -7.06 4.41 2.17
N ASN A 18 -5.78 4.13 1.92
CA ASN A 18 -5.00 4.86 0.94
C ASN A 18 -5.60 4.72 -0.48
N ALA A 19 -5.97 3.50 -0.86
CA ALA A 19 -6.56 3.26 -2.17
C ALA A 19 -7.90 3.97 -2.33
N ILE A 20 -8.74 3.93 -1.30
CA ILE A 20 -10.05 4.59 -1.33
C ILE A 20 -9.88 6.11 -1.49
N LYS A 21 -8.89 6.70 -0.84
CA LYS A 21 -8.63 8.13 -0.94
C LYS A 21 -8.17 8.55 -2.33
N HIS A 22 -7.40 7.70 -2.99
CA HIS A 22 -6.71 8.08 -4.23
C HIS A 22 -7.29 7.46 -5.49
N VAL A 23 -8.28 6.59 -5.39
CA VAL A 23 -8.88 5.99 -6.57
C VAL A 23 -9.55 7.06 -7.43
N GLU A 24 -9.23 7.06 -8.72
CA GLU A 24 -9.76 8.01 -9.68
C GLU A 24 -10.00 7.32 -11.01
N PRO A 25 -10.94 7.80 -11.82
CA PRO A 25 -11.16 7.22 -13.14
C PRO A 25 -9.96 7.43 -14.06
N VAL A 26 -9.61 6.38 -14.79
CA VAL A 26 -8.61 6.44 -15.86
C VAL A 26 -9.19 5.74 -17.06
N ASN A 27 -9.31 6.45 -18.17
CA ASN A 27 -9.90 5.92 -19.41
C ASN A 27 -11.28 5.29 -19.19
N GLY A 28 -12.07 5.90 -18.30
CA GLY A 28 -13.43 5.42 -18.02
C GLY A 28 -13.50 4.30 -16.99
N GLU A 29 -12.37 3.80 -16.51
CA GLU A 29 -12.34 2.77 -15.49
C GLU A 29 -12.00 3.36 -14.14
N ASN A 30 -12.69 2.91 -13.09
CA ASN A 30 -12.54 3.43 -11.75
C ASN A 30 -12.74 2.30 -10.76
N TYR A 31 -11.64 1.69 -10.27
CA TYR A 31 -11.77 0.52 -9.41
C TYR A 31 -10.58 0.33 -8.48
N ILE A 32 -10.78 -0.50 -7.46
CA ILE A 32 -9.74 -0.99 -6.57
C ILE A 32 -9.75 -2.50 -6.71
N LYS A 33 -8.57 -3.09 -6.80
CA LYS A 33 -8.42 -4.54 -6.96
C LYS A 33 -7.43 -5.08 -5.94
N ILE A 34 -7.84 -6.13 -5.23
CA ILE A 34 -6.97 -6.81 -4.28
C ILE A 34 -6.64 -8.18 -4.85
N THR A 35 -5.36 -8.49 -4.92
CA THR A 35 -4.90 -9.78 -5.43
C THR A 35 -3.81 -10.34 -4.52
N ASN A 36 -3.49 -11.61 -4.72
CA ASN A 36 -2.36 -12.22 -4.02
C ASN A 36 -1.55 -13.06 -4.99
N GLU A 37 -0.29 -13.25 -4.65
CA GLU A 37 0.63 -14.02 -5.48
C GLU A 37 1.54 -14.83 -4.55
N VAL A 38 1.50 -16.15 -4.70
CA VAL A 38 2.29 -17.07 -3.89
C VAL A 38 3.65 -17.28 -4.56
N ASN A 39 4.71 -17.19 -3.77
CA ASN A 39 6.06 -17.51 -4.20
C ASN A 39 6.52 -18.71 -3.39
N ILE A 40 6.47 -19.88 -3.99
CA ILE A 40 6.79 -21.14 -3.32
C ILE A 40 8.27 -21.22 -2.94
N GLU A 41 9.14 -20.73 -3.82
CA GLU A 41 10.59 -20.76 -3.55
C GLU A 41 10.97 -19.97 -2.30
N LYS A 42 10.37 -18.82 -2.13
CA LYS A 42 10.62 -17.96 -0.96
C LYS A 42 9.72 -18.27 0.21
N ASN A 43 8.73 -19.11 -0.01
CA ASN A 43 7.74 -19.46 1.01
C ASN A 43 6.99 -18.21 1.50
N THR A 44 6.60 -17.36 0.55
CA THR A 44 5.91 -16.11 0.85
C THR A 44 4.66 -15.95 0.00
N VAL A 45 3.78 -15.06 0.45
CA VAL A 45 2.65 -14.61 -0.33
C VAL A 45 2.71 -13.07 -0.39
N ARG A 46 2.53 -12.53 -1.59
CA ARG A 46 2.47 -11.08 -1.80
C ARG A 46 1.03 -10.65 -1.92
N ILE A 47 0.61 -9.77 -1.04
CA ILE A 47 -0.72 -9.17 -1.08
C ILE A 47 -0.59 -7.84 -1.81
N LYS A 48 -1.44 -7.62 -2.81
CA LYS A 48 -1.38 -6.41 -3.64
C LYS A 48 -2.70 -5.67 -3.59
N VAL A 49 -2.63 -4.37 -3.41
CA VAL A 49 -3.81 -3.48 -3.42
C VAL A 49 -3.58 -2.45 -4.52
N PHE A 50 -4.35 -2.56 -5.58
CA PHE A 50 -4.26 -1.67 -6.74
C PHE A 50 -5.43 -0.71 -6.75
N ASN A 51 -5.18 0.56 -7.13
CA ASN A 51 -6.24 1.50 -7.43
C ASN A 51 -5.94 2.21 -8.74
N THR A 52 -7.00 2.46 -9.53
CA THR A 52 -6.87 3.33 -10.68
C THR A 52 -6.63 4.75 -10.21
N GLY A 53 -5.90 5.54 -11.00
CA GLY A 53 -5.60 6.90 -10.66
C GLY A 53 -4.25 7.34 -11.16
N GLU A 54 -3.79 8.47 -10.64
CA GLU A 54 -2.52 9.04 -11.02
C GLU A 54 -1.36 8.24 -10.44
N GLN A 55 -0.32 8.02 -11.23
CA GLN A 55 0.90 7.37 -10.78
C GLN A 55 1.62 8.26 -9.76
N ILE A 56 2.43 7.62 -8.93
CA ILE A 56 3.24 8.34 -7.94
C ILE A 56 4.60 8.63 -8.58
N SER A 57 5.01 9.89 -8.56
CA SER A 57 6.29 10.29 -9.15
C SER A 57 7.45 9.73 -8.34
N GLU A 58 8.61 9.59 -9.00
CA GLU A 58 9.81 9.10 -8.32
C GLU A 58 10.19 9.97 -7.12
N GLU A 59 9.94 11.27 -7.21
CA GLU A 59 10.21 12.19 -6.12
C GLU A 59 9.47 11.78 -4.84
N HIS A 60 8.26 11.28 -4.98
CA HIS A 60 7.44 10.92 -3.83
C HIS A 60 7.58 9.46 -3.40
N MET A 61 7.99 8.58 -4.32
CA MET A 61 7.97 7.13 -4.08
C MET A 61 8.66 6.68 -2.80
N ALA A 62 9.80 7.25 -2.48
CA ALA A 62 10.52 6.88 -1.27
C ALA A 62 10.01 7.63 -0.05
N ARG A 63 9.49 8.82 -0.25
CA ARG A 63 9.11 9.72 0.85
C ARG A 63 7.73 9.46 1.41
N ILE A 64 6.84 8.84 0.64
CA ILE A 64 5.47 8.61 1.12
C ILE A 64 5.42 7.69 2.33
N TRP A 65 6.51 6.95 2.60
CA TRP A 65 6.61 6.06 3.76
C TRP A 65 7.05 6.81 5.02
N ASN A 66 7.41 8.09 4.89
CA ASN A 66 7.83 8.90 6.03
C ASN A 66 6.64 9.47 6.78
N ARG A 67 6.77 9.58 8.09
CA ARG A 67 5.69 10.13 8.92
C ARG A 67 5.33 11.53 8.47
N PHE A 68 4.02 11.78 8.39
CA PHE A 68 3.45 13.09 8.05
C PHE A 68 3.74 13.56 6.63
N TYR A 69 4.39 12.73 5.80
CA TYR A 69 4.61 13.09 4.41
C TYR A 69 3.32 12.93 3.62
N LYS A 70 2.96 13.92 2.84
CA LYS A 70 1.79 13.89 1.97
C LYS A 70 2.12 14.54 0.65
N ILE A 71 1.60 13.97 -0.43
CA ILE A 71 1.88 14.46 -1.77
C ILE A 71 1.17 15.79 -2.03
N ASP A 72 -0.06 15.93 -1.56
CA ASP A 72 -0.88 17.12 -1.77
C ASP A 72 -1.35 17.67 -0.45
N GLU A 73 -0.56 18.55 0.13
CA GLU A 73 -0.84 19.13 1.43
C GLU A 73 -2.10 19.99 1.46
N SER A 74 -2.45 20.60 0.34
CA SER A 74 -3.60 21.50 0.30
C SER A 74 -4.93 20.79 0.50
N ARG A 75 -4.97 19.48 0.28
CA ARG A 75 -6.17 18.67 0.44
C ARG A 75 -6.24 17.91 1.74
N ASN A 76 -5.19 17.93 2.51
CA ASN A 76 -5.06 17.05 3.66
C ASN A 76 -6.10 17.27 4.74
N ARG A 77 -6.59 18.46 4.87
CA ARG A 77 -7.59 18.78 5.90
C ARG A 77 -8.91 18.08 5.65
N THR A 78 -9.30 18.00 4.40
CA THR A 78 -10.58 17.40 4.04
C THR A 78 -10.48 15.88 3.98
N ASP A 79 -9.28 15.37 3.72
CA ASP A 79 -9.07 13.93 3.59
C ASP A 79 -9.02 13.21 4.93
N GLY A 80 -8.83 13.94 6.01
CA GLY A 80 -8.73 13.31 7.31
C GLY A 80 -7.47 12.51 7.54
N GLY A 81 -6.55 12.51 6.57
CA GLY A 81 -5.31 11.77 6.68
C GLY A 81 -4.27 12.48 7.53
N THR A 82 -3.57 11.73 8.37
CA THR A 82 -2.53 12.26 9.24
C THR A 82 -1.13 12.09 8.66
N GLY A 83 -0.99 11.33 7.57
CA GLY A 83 0.31 11.03 6.99
C GLY A 83 1.10 9.99 7.76
N ILE A 84 0.48 9.21 8.64
CA ILE A 84 1.17 8.19 9.40
C ILE A 84 0.81 6.75 8.98
N GLY A 85 -0.23 6.58 8.17
CA GLY A 85 -0.67 5.24 7.76
C GLY A 85 0.41 4.42 7.06
N LEU A 86 1.05 5.00 6.04
CA LEU A 86 2.11 4.29 5.31
C LEU A 86 3.38 4.15 6.15
N ALA A 87 3.68 5.12 7.01
CA ALA A 87 4.81 5.00 7.93
C ALA A 87 4.60 3.85 8.91
N PHE A 88 3.36 3.61 9.32
CA PHE A 88 3.02 2.49 10.17
C PHE A 88 3.24 1.16 9.46
N VAL A 89 2.84 1.07 8.18
CA VAL A 89 3.12 -0.10 7.35
C VAL A 89 4.61 -0.37 7.29
N LYS A 90 5.40 0.66 7.04
CA LYS A 90 6.86 0.53 7.00
C LYS A 90 7.40 -0.04 8.31
N ALA A 91 6.93 0.48 9.44
CA ALA A 91 7.38 0.02 10.74
C ALA A 91 7.04 -1.46 10.97
N ILE A 92 5.81 -1.86 10.65
CA ILE A 92 5.37 -3.25 10.82
C ILE A 92 6.19 -4.18 9.92
N MET A 93 6.32 -3.85 8.64
CA MET A 93 6.98 -4.73 7.68
C MET A 93 8.49 -4.82 7.93
N THR A 94 9.10 -3.72 8.36
CA THR A 94 10.50 -3.73 8.74
C THR A 94 10.72 -4.64 9.94
N ASN A 95 9.82 -4.59 10.91
CA ASN A 95 9.91 -5.45 12.08
C ASN A 95 9.78 -6.94 11.72
N TYR A 96 8.95 -7.28 10.74
CA TYR A 96 8.82 -8.65 10.26
C TYR A 96 9.96 -9.07 9.34
N GLY A 97 10.75 -8.12 8.84
CA GLY A 97 11.81 -8.42 7.89
C GLY A 97 11.30 -8.85 6.53
N LYS A 98 10.14 -8.35 6.13
CA LYS A 98 9.51 -8.71 4.86
C LYS A 98 9.37 -7.50 3.95
N ASP A 99 9.27 -7.78 2.65
CA ASP A 99 9.21 -6.73 1.64
C ASP A 99 7.85 -6.02 1.64
N TYR A 100 7.88 -4.77 1.27
CA TYR A 100 6.72 -3.94 1.04
C TYR A 100 7.10 -2.86 0.03
N GLY A 101 6.12 -2.23 -0.58
CA GLY A 101 6.43 -1.16 -1.53
C GLY A 101 5.26 -0.82 -2.41
N LEU A 102 5.58 -0.14 -3.51
CA LEU A 102 4.60 0.21 -4.51
C LEU A 102 5.18 0.07 -5.90
N VAL A 103 4.30 -0.15 -6.86
CA VAL A 103 4.65 -0.23 -8.28
C VAL A 103 3.64 0.61 -9.05
N ASN A 104 4.12 1.51 -9.90
CA ASN A 104 3.26 2.22 -10.82
C ASN A 104 2.83 1.28 -11.94
N LYS A 105 1.55 1.33 -12.29
CA LYS A 105 0.98 0.62 -13.42
C LYS A 105 0.50 1.64 -14.44
N ASP A 106 0.15 1.18 -15.64
CA ASP A 106 -0.29 2.09 -16.71
C ASP A 106 -1.48 2.94 -16.30
N ASN A 107 -2.37 2.39 -15.48
CA ASN A 107 -3.61 3.06 -15.12
C ASN A 107 -3.76 3.31 -13.62
N GLY A 108 -2.69 3.18 -12.85
CA GLY A 108 -2.77 3.44 -11.42
C GLY A 108 -1.56 3.01 -10.65
N VAL A 109 -1.77 2.70 -9.39
CA VAL A 109 -0.70 2.35 -8.44
C VAL A 109 -1.07 1.09 -7.69
N GLU A 110 -0.09 0.22 -7.50
CA GLU A 110 -0.26 -1.02 -6.76
C GLU A 110 0.66 -1.02 -5.55
N PHE A 111 0.09 -1.07 -4.35
CA PHE A 111 0.85 -1.24 -3.12
C PHE A 111 0.90 -2.72 -2.77
N TYR A 112 2.02 -3.17 -2.23
CA TYR A 112 2.16 -4.58 -1.88
C TYR A 112 2.88 -4.75 -0.56
N PHE A 113 2.70 -5.94 0.04
CA PHE A 113 3.49 -6.39 1.17
C PHE A 113 3.54 -7.92 1.16
N ASP A 114 4.61 -8.46 1.71
CA ASP A 114 4.86 -9.90 1.71
C ASP A 114 4.71 -10.49 3.10
N LEU A 115 4.20 -11.72 3.16
CA LEU A 115 4.07 -12.47 4.40
C LEU A 115 4.65 -13.87 4.18
N ASN A 116 5.10 -14.49 5.26
CA ASN A 116 5.50 -15.89 5.21
C ASN A 116 4.26 -16.77 5.06
N LEU A 117 4.36 -17.79 4.24
CA LEU A 117 3.34 -18.81 4.20
C LEU A 117 3.47 -19.67 5.45
N LYS A 118 2.33 -20.03 6.00
CA LYS A 118 2.29 -20.95 7.12
C LYS A 118 2.08 -22.34 6.56
N ILE A 119 3.04 -23.19 6.76
CA ILE A 119 2.99 -24.58 6.27
C ILE A 119 2.79 -25.52 7.41
#